data_65b0be5fea57a8471a9ea23ebfc10b28
#
_entry.id   65b0be5fea57a8471a9ea23ebfc10b28
#
_cell.length_a   1.000
_cell.length_b   1.000
_cell.length_c   1.000
_cell.angle_alpha   90.00
_cell.angle_beta   90.00
_cell.angle_gamma   90.00
#
_symmetry.space_group_name_H-M   'P 1'
#
loop_
_entity.id
_entity.type
_entity.pdbx_description
1 polymer ?
#
loop_
_entity_poly.entity_id
_entity_poly.type
_entity_poly.pdbx_seq_one_letter_code
_entity_poly.pdbx_strand_id
1 'polypeptide(L)'
;MSRNTTQPLLELKNVSRRYEIGDTTIKALDGVSVSVQTGEFIAVMGPSGSGKSTFLQIASMLATPSSGTIFLKGKDVTAYNEIERARLRNKEIGFVFQQFNLLPRTSALDNVKLPLVYARVAEKDQTERAKKMLETVGLADRMKNTPAQLSGGQQQRVAIARALINDPSIIFADEPTGNLDTKSGHDIIALLKDLHRNGKTIIMVTHEEDIAKAAKRQIRFVDGKIVHDTKGKR
;
A
#
# COMPACT_ATOMS: atom_id res chain seq x y z
N MET A 1 14.53 2.44 -33.67
CA MET A 1 13.92 3.24 -32.60
C MET A 1 14.01 2.47 -31.30
N SER A 2 14.99 2.79 -30.47
CA SER A 2 15.19 2.13 -29.16
C SER A 2 14.02 2.51 -28.24
N ARG A 3 13.20 1.53 -27.85
CA ARG A 3 12.20 1.74 -26.79
C ARG A 3 12.97 2.01 -25.51
N ASN A 4 12.97 3.25 -25.04
CA ASN A 4 13.37 3.59 -23.67
C ASN A 4 12.40 2.87 -22.73
N THR A 5 12.66 1.62 -22.41
CA THR A 5 11.95 0.87 -21.38
C THR A 5 12.46 1.40 -20.05
N THR A 6 11.81 2.44 -19.52
CA THR A 6 12.04 2.86 -18.14
C THR A 6 11.86 1.66 -17.23
N GLN A 7 12.89 1.38 -16.41
CA GLN A 7 12.90 0.26 -15.47
C GLN A 7 11.66 0.33 -14.55
N PRO A 8 10.91 -0.76 -14.40
CA PRO A 8 9.76 -0.77 -13.49
C PRO A 8 10.16 -0.44 -12.06
N LEU A 9 9.28 0.27 -11.35
CA LEU A 9 9.45 0.55 -9.93
C LEU A 9 9.30 -0.74 -9.10
N LEU A 10 8.26 -1.54 -9.42
CA LEU A 10 8.01 -2.86 -8.84
C LEU A 10 7.73 -3.84 -9.97
N GLU A 11 8.34 -5.03 -9.91
CA GLU A 11 8.09 -6.10 -10.86
C GLU A 11 8.01 -7.44 -10.14
N LEU A 12 6.93 -8.17 -10.38
CA LEU A 12 6.74 -9.56 -9.98
C LEU A 12 6.87 -10.43 -11.22
N LYS A 13 7.68 -11.50 -11.16
CA LYS A 13 7.87 -12.47 -12.25
C LYS A 13 7.49 -13.86 -11.80
N ASN A 14 6.41 -14.39 -12.36
CA ASN A 14 5.91 -15.74 -12.14
C ASN A 14 5.77 -16.09 -10.64
N VAL A 15 5.24 -15.14 -9.86
CA VAL A 15 5.13 -15.23 -8.40
C VAL A 15 3.96 -16.12 -8.01
N SER A 16 4.23 -17.12 -7.18
CA SER A 16 3.20 -17.98 -6.60
C SER A 16 3.27 -17.99 -5.08
N ARG A 17 2.12 -18.18 -4.43
CA ARG A 17 2.02 -18.40 -2.99
C ARG A 17 1.09 -19.54 -2.69
N ARG A 18 1.58 -20.52 -1.95
CA ARG A 18 0.85 -21.71 -1.50
C ARG A 18 0.78 -21.70 0.01
N TYR A 19 -0.36 -22.12 0.53
CA TYR A 19 -0.57 -22.39 1.95
C TYR A 19 -0.97 -23.85 2.10
N GLU A 20 -0.34 -24.55 3.01
CA GLU A 20 -0.67 -25.92 3.37
C GLU A 20 -1.56 -25.87 4.62
N ILE A 21 -2.77 -26.42 4.51
CA ILE A 21 -3.76 -26.52 5.60
C ILE A 21 -4.17 -27.97 5.71
N GLY A 22 -3.55 -28.71 6.65
CA GLY A 22 -3.68 -30.16 6.71
C GLY A 22 -3.21 -30.79 5.39
N ASP A 23 -4.03 -31.65 4.78
CA ASP A 23 -3.72 -32.31 3.51
C ASP A 23 -4.08 -31.48 2.27
N THR A 24 -4.54 -30.24 2.45
CA THR A 24 -4.98 -29.39 1.33
C THR A 24 -3.98 -28.29 1.05
N THR A 25 -3.58 -28.14 -0.22
CA THR A 25 -2.76 -27.01 -0.69
C THR A 25 -3.63 -25.94 -1.34
N ILE A 26 -3.67 -24.75 -0.76
CA ILE A 26 -4.36 -23.60 -1.34
C ILE A 26 -3.34 -22.76 -2.12
N LYS A 27 -3.57 -22.58 -3.42
CA LYS A 27 -2.78 -21.68 -4.27
C LYS A 27 -3.38 -20.28 -4.22
N ALA A 28 -2.95 -19.48 -3.25
CA ALA A 28 -3.44 -18.11 -3.10
C ALA A 28 -2.93 -17.16 -4.22
N LEU A 29 -1.74 -17.43 -4.77
CA LEU A 29 -1.26 -16.89 -6.04
C LEU A 29 -0.68 -18.01 -6.91
N ASP A 30 -0.93 -17.97 -8.22
CA ASP A 30 -0.50 -18.97 -9.18
C ASP A 30 0.12 -18.31 -10.43
N GLY A 31 1.44 -18.12 -10.42
CA GLY A 31 2.22 -17.62 -11.54
C GLY A 31 1.97 -16.13 -11.90
N VAL A 32 1.71 -15.29 -10.92
CA VAL A 32 1.40 -13.87 -11.12
C VAL A 32 2.62 -13.12 -11.63
N SER A 33 2.45 -12.42 -12.77
CA SER A 33 3.45 -11.50 -13.32
C SER A 33 2.83 -10.14 -13.56
N VAL A 34 3.43 -9.10 -12.99
CA VAL A 34 2.99 -7.71 -13.13
C VAL A 34 4.17 -6.76 -13.00
N SER A 35 4.18 -5.69 -13.81
CA SER A 35 5.15 -4.61 -13.67
C SER A 35 4.43 -3.29 -13.42
N VAL A 36 4.92 -2.53 -12.44
CA VAL A 36 4.40 -1.23 -12.01
C VAL A 36 5.42 -0.16 -12.31
N GLN A 37 5.01 0.89 -13.01
CA GLN A 37 5.86 2.05 -13.29
C GLN A 37 5.72 3.11 -12.20
N THR A 38 6.74 3.94 -12.04
CA THR A 38 6.66 5.11 -11.16
C THR A 38 5.49 6.02 -11.60
N GLY A 39 4.70 6.49 -10.64
CA GLY A 39 3.56 7.37 -10.90
C GLY A 39 2.32 6.66 -11.43
N GLU A 40 2.25 5.33 -11.42
CA GLU A 40 0.99 4.62 -11.73
C GLU A 40 0.04 4.64 -10.51
N PHE A 41 -1.26 4.76 -10.80
CA PHE A 41 -2.33 4.44 -9.85
C PHE A 41 -3.07 3.21 -10.37
N ILE A 42 -2.99 2.11 -9.62
CA ILE A 42 -3.53 0.80 -9.98
C ILE A 42 -4.60 0.40 -8.98
N ALA A 43 -5.76 -0.01 -9.47
CA ALA A 43 -6.79 -0.69 -8.68
C ALA A 43 -6.71 -2.20 -8.93
N VAL A 44 -6.59 -2.97 -7.85
CA VAL A 44 -6.62 -4.44 -7.85
C VAL A 44 -7.99 -4.89 -7.37
N MET A 45 -8.70 -5.59 -8.23
CA MET A 45 -10.08 -6.01 -8.04
C MET A 45 -10.24 -7.53 -8.14
N GLY A 46 -11.38 -8.04 -7.71
CA GLY A 46 -11.76 -9.46 -7.81
C GLY A 46 -12.63 -9.90 -6.64
N PRO A 47 -13.26 -11.07 -6.71
CA PRO A 47 -14.11 -11.59 -5.64
C PRO A 47 -13.32 -11.85 -4.34
N SER A 48 -14.02 -12.06 -3.23
CA SER A 48 -13.38 -12.51 -1.98
C SER A 48 -12.65 -13.83 -2.22
N GLY A 49 -11.47 -14.00 -1.60
CA GLY A 49 -10.64 -15.20 -1.77
C GLY A 49 -9.86 -15.28 -3.09
N SER A 50 -9.97 -14.31 -4.02
CA SER A 50 -9.27 -14.37 -5.31
C SER A 50 -7.75 -14.14 -5.25
N GLY A 51 -7.16 -13.88 -4.07
CA GLY A 51 -5.71 -13.68 -3.89
C GLY A 51 -5.25 -12.22 -3.79
N LYS A 52 -6.15 -11.21 -3.82
CA LYS A 52 -5.79 -9.77 -3.77
C LYS A 52 -4.96 -9.39 -2.55
N SER A 53 -5.41 -9.76 -1.35
CA SER A 53 -4.68 -9.44 -0.10
C SER A 53 -3.34 -10.18 -0.05
N THR A 54 -3.28 -11.43 -0.55
CA THR A 54 -2.00 -12.16 -0.67
C THR A 54 -1.06 -11.48 -1.66
N PHE A 55 -1.58 -11.03 -2.80
CA PHE A 55 -0.80 -10.23 -3.76
C PHE A 55 -0.25 -8.96 -3.10
N LEU A 56 -1.10 -8.22 -2.38
CA LEU A 56 -0.70 -6.99 -1.71
C LEU A 56 0.38 -7.25 -0.65
N GLN A 57 0.23 -8.30 0.17
CA GLN A 57 1.20 -8.69 1.19
C GLN A 57 2.56 -9.06 0.58
N ILE A 58 2.58 -9.78 -0.53
CA ILE A 58 3.81 -10.18 -1.21
C ILE A 58 4.45 -8.99 -1.95
N ALA A 59 3.66 -8.22 -2.67
CA ALA A 59 4.13 -7.04 -3.40
C ALA A 59 4.69 -5.95 -2.47
N SER A 60 4.14 -5.83 -1.25
CA SER A 60 4.63 -4.95 -0.19
C SER A 60 5.71 -5.57 0.71
N MET A 61 6.15 -6.79 0.42
CA MET A 61 7.17 -7.53 1.21
C MET A 61 6.74 -7.81 2.67
N LEU A 62 5.46 -7.79 2.98
CA LEU A 62 4.92 -8.27 4.26
C LEU A 62 4.94 -9.80 4.35
N ALA A 63 4.87 -10.48 3.20
CA ALA A 63 5.01 -11.94 3.08
C ALA A 63 6.01 -12.30 2.00
N THR A 64 6.52 -13.53 2.04
CA THR A 64 7.41 -14.09 1.02
C THR A 64 6.63 -14.91 0.01
N PRO A 65 7.00 -14.92 -1.27
CA PRO A 65 6.46 -15.86 -2.25
C PRO A 65 6.92 -17.29 -1.96
N SER A 66 6.16 -18.28 -2.44
CA SER A 66 6.60 -19.69 -2.46
C SER A 66 7.52 -19.97 -3.67
N SER A 67 7.35 -19.22 -4.76
CA SER A 67 8.20 -19.26 -5.96
C SER A 67 8.04 -17.97 -6.77
N GLY A 68 8.93 -17.76 -7.75
CA GLY A 68 8.99 -16.55 -8.55
C GLY A 68 9.93 -15.50 -7.97
N THR A 69 10.01 -14.34 -8.60
CA THR A 69 10.98 -13.29 -8.28
C THR A 69 10.30 -11.92 -8.15
N ILE A 70 10.76 -11.12 -7.19
CA ILE A 70 10.28 -9.76 -6.94
C ILE A 70 11.45 -8.79 -7.11
N PHE A 71 11.26 -7.78 -7.96
CA PHE A 71 12.21 -6.68 -8.13
C PHE A 71 11.60 -5.37 -7.65
N LEU A 72 12.34 -4.62 -6.85
CA LEU A 72 12.01 -3.25 -6.48
C LEU A 72 13.13 -2.34 -6.98
N LYS A 73 12.79 -1.34 -7.80
CA LYS A 73 13.77 -0.44 -8.46
C LYS A 73 14.87 -1.23 -9.17
N GLY A 74 14.47 -2.36 -9.82
CA GLY A 74 15.37 -3.27 -10.53
C GLY A 74 16.25 -4.16 -9.68
N LYS A 75 16.21 -4.04 -8.36
CA LYS A 75 16.95 -4.91 -7.44
C LYS A 75 16.10 -6.11 -7.06
N ASP A 76 16.63 -7.32 -7.20
CA ASP A 76 16.00 -8.54 -6.70
C ASP A 76 15.96 -8.50 -5.16
N VAL A 77 14.75 -8.57 -4.62
CA VAL A 77 14.48 -8.52 -3.18
C VAL A 77 13.86 -9.83 -2.67
N THR A 78 13.77 -10.84 -3.53
CA THR A 78 13.08 -12.11 -3.24
C THR A 78 13.71 -12.85 -2.07
N ALA A 79 15.05 -12.91 -2.04
CA ALA A 79 15.83 -13.63 -1.04
C ALA A 79 16.13 -12.82 0.24
N TYR A 80 15.61 -11.60 0.36
CA TYR A 80 15.83 -10.76 1.54
C TYR A 80 15.33 -11.45 2.80
N ASN A 81 16.16 -11.45 3.86
CA ASN A 81 15.75 -11.88 5.19
C ASN A 81 14.76 -10.86 5.82
N GLU A 82 14.18 -11.20 6.97
CA GLU A 82 13.16 -10.35 7.60
C GLU A 82 13.67 -8.96 7.98
N ILE A 83 14.94 -8.85 8.41
CA ILE A 83 15.53 -7.55 8.78
C ILE A 83 15.69 -6.67 7.54
N GLU A 84 16.15 -7.24 6.43
CA GLU A 84 16.30 -6.52 5.16
C GLU A 84 14.95 -6.08 4.61
N ARG A 85 13.94 -6.97 4.64
CA ARG A 85 12.57 -6.63 4.24
C ARG A 85 11.98 -5.52 5.11
N ALA A 86 12.15 -5.59 6.44
CA ALA A 86 11.65 -4.57 7.36
C ALA A 86 12.27 -3.19 7.09
N ARG A 87 13.59 -3.14 6.85
CA ARG A 87 14.28 -1.90 6.48
C ARG A 87 13.78 -1.34 5.14
N LEU A 88 13.60 -2.23 4.16
CA LEU A 88 13.12 -1.84 2.84
C LEU A 88 11.67 -1.35 2.89
N ARG A 89 10.77 -2.05 3.61
CA ARG A 89 9.40 -1.61 3.87
C ARG A 89 9.36 -0.22 4.50
N ASN A 90 10.14 -0.04 5.58
CA ASN A 90 10.16 1.26 6.27
C ASN A 90 10.60 2.42 5.38
N LYS A 91 11.51 2.17 4.43
CA LYS A 91 12.06 3.18 3.53
C LYS A 91 11.21 3.42 2.28
N GLU A 92 10.75 2.35 1.63
CA GLU A 92 10.24 2.40 0.26
C GLU A 92 8.72 2.21 0.16
N ILE A 93 8.06 1.74 1.25
CA ILE A 93 6.66 1.33 1.23
C ILE A 93 5.86 2.07 2.28
N GLY A 94 4.79 2.72 1.84
CA GLY A 94 3.70 3.17 2.70
C GLY A 94 2.56 2.14 2.66
N PHE A 95 2.00 1.78 3.82
CA PHE A 95 0.87 0.85 3.87
C PHE A 95 -0.31 1.47 4.60
N VAL A 96 -1.47 1.47 3.95
CA VAL A 96 -2.76 1.94 4.45
C VAL A 96 -3.69 0.74 4.57
N PHE A 97 -4.08 0.41 5.80
CA PHE A 97 -4.93 -0.75 6.11
C PHE A 97 -6.41 -0.36 6.18
N GLN A 98 -7.29 -1.31 5.93
CA GLN A 98 -8.73 -1.16 6.09
C GLN A 98 -9.11 -0.82 7.55
N GLN A 99 -8.47 -1.45 8.53
CA GLN A 99 -8.73 -1.25 9.97
C GLN A 99 -7.84 -0.17 10.60
N PHE A 100 -7.26 0.75 9.82
CA PHE A 100 -6.36 1.83 10.23
C PHE A 100 -5.07 1.35 10.91
N ASN A 101 -5.13 0.35 11.78
CA ASN A 101 -4.02 -0.24 12.56
C ASN A 101 -3.20 0.83 13.30
N LEU A 102 -3.90 1.76 13.93
CA LEU A 102 -3.28 2.75 14.81
C LEU A 102 -3.04 2.16 16.20
N LEU A 103 -1.97 2.61 16.86
CA LEU A 103 -1.72 2.27 18.25
C LEU A 103 -2.77 2.96 19.14
N PRO A 104 -3.63 2.22 19.88
CA PRO A 104 -4.87 2.77 20.42
C PRO A 104 -4.67 3.75 21.58
N ARG A 105 -3.56 3.64 22.33
CA ARG A 105 -3.25 4.50 23.48
C ARG A 105 -2.21 5.58 23.15
N THR A 106 -1.97 5.82 21.88
CA THR A 106 -0.91 6.69 21.36
C THR A 106 -1.56 7.82 20.60
N SER A 107 -1.02 9.04 20.69
CA SER A 107 -1.55 10.19 19.96
C SER A 107 -1.46 10.03 18.44
N ALA A 108 -2.23 10.82 17.68
CA ALA A 108 -2.11 10.88 16.23
C ALA A 108 -0.67 11.26 15.83
N LEU A 109 -0.06 12.22 16.52
CA LEU A 109 1.30 12.64 16.28
C LEU A 109 2.31 11.48 16.45
N ASP A 110 2.19 10.73 17.54
CA ASP A 110 3.13 9.64 17.83
C ASP A 110 2.89 8.43 16.92
N ASN A 111 1.65 8.16 16.50
CA ASN A 111 1.36 7.18 15.47
C ASN A 111 2.07 7.52 14.14
N VAL A 112 2.07 8.79 13.74
CA VAL A 112 2.74 9.25 12.52
C VAL A 112 4.26 9.26 12.66
N LYS A 113 4.81 9.52 13.86
CA LYS A 113 6.26 9.45 14.15
C LYS A 113 6.84 8.04 14.04
N LEU A 114 6.04 7.00 14.25
CA LEU A 114 6.53 5.63 14.40
C LEU A 114 7.50 5.15 13.32
N PRO A 115 7.26 5.33 12.01
CA PRO A 115 8.22 4.94 10.98
C PRO A 115 9.55 5.70 11.05
N LEU A 116 9.54 6.95 11.52
CA LEU A 116 10.75 7.75 11.71
C LEU A 116 11.60 7.24 12.88
N VAL A 117 10.95 6.71 13.94
CA VAL A 117 11.65 6.03 15.06
C VAL A 117 12.42 4.82 14.52
N TYR A 118 11.80 3.98 13.71
CA TYR A 118 12.46 2.84 13.07
C TYR A 118 13.55 3.25 12.07
N ALA A 119 13.40 4.41 11.43
CA ALA A 119 14.43 5.01 10.58
C ALA A 119 15.56 5.68 11.37
N ARG A 120 15.50 5.70 12.72
CA ARG A 120 16.49 6.34 13.61
C ARG A 120 16.68 7.83 13.34
N VAL A 121 15.64 8.51 12.93
CA VAL A 121 15.63 9.99 12.77
C VAL A 121 15.69 10.63 14.17
N ALA A 122 16.35 11.79 14.30
CA ALA A 122 16.42 12.52 15.57
C ALA A 122 15.01 12.96 16.03
N GLU A 123 14.73 12.89 17.34
CA GLU A 123 13.38 13.12 17.89
C GLU A 123 12.79 14.49 17.52
N LYS A 124 13.60 15.54 17.52
CA LYS A 124 13.19 16.87 17.10
C LYS A 124 12.64 16.84 15.66
N ASP A 125 13.37 16.21 14.75
CA ASP A 125 12.99 16.12 13.33
C ASP A 125 11.76 15.22 13.13
N GLN A 126 11.66 14.13 13.93
CA GLN A 126 10.45 13.29 13.94
C GLN A 126 9.20 14.12 14.21
N THR A 127 9.26 14.95 15.26
CA THR A 127 8.12 15.75 15.72
C THR A 127 7.74 16.82 14.68
N GLU A 128 8.71 17.52 14.11
CA GLU A 128 8.44 18.53 13.09
C GLU A 128 7.87 17.94 11.79
N ARG A 129 8.45 16.83 11.32
CA ARG A 129 7.96 16.13 10.11
C ARG A 129 6.57 15.59 10.33
N ALA A 130 6.28 14.97 11.49
CA ALA A 130 4.97 14.42 11.78
C ALA A 130 3.88 15.51 11.89
N LYS A 131 4.20 16.67 12.47
CA LYS A 131 3.28 17.83 12.49
C LYS A 131 2.92 18.28 11.07
N LYS A 132 3.91 18.53 10.22
CA LYS A 132 3.70 18.91 8.81
C LYS A 132 2.86 17.87 8.07
N MET A 133 3.10 16.58 8.30
CA MET A 133 2.35 15.53 7.65
C MET A 133 0.89 15.52 8.10
N LEU A 134 0.62 15.71 9.41
CA LEU A 134 -0.75 15.84 9.92
C LEU A 134 -1.47 17.08 9.39
N GLU A 135 -0.76 18.21 9.23
CA GLU A 135 -1.29 19.40 8.56
C GLU A 135 -1.68 19.09 7.11
N THR A 136 -0.80 18.41 6.36
CA THR A 136 -1.06 18.01 4.96
C THR A 136 -2.33 17.17 4.80
N VAL A 137 -2.66 16.32 5.77
CA VAL A 137 -3.89 15.52 5.74
C VAL A 137 -5.08 16.18 6.44
N GLY A 138 -4.95 17.46 6.85
CA GLY A 138 -6.03 18.26 7.44
C GLY A 138 -6.35 17.91 8.89
N LEU A 139 -5.33 17.54 9.69
CA LEU A 139 -5.45 17.15 11.11
C LEU A 139 -4.55 17.98 12.04
N ALA A 140 -4.28 19.23 11.69
CA ALA A 140 -3.45 20.14 12.49
C ALA A 140 -3.97 20.32 13.94
N ASP A 141 -5.29 20.36 14.13
CA ASP A 141 -5.98 20.56 15.40
C ASP A 141 -6.21 19.24 16.17
N ARG A 142 -5.82 18.08 15.62
CA ARG A 142 -6.06 16.73 16.18
C ARG A 142 -4.80 15.97 16.57
N MET A 143 -3.63 16.61 16.54
CA MET A 143 -2.33 15.96 16.74
C MET A 143 -2.21 15.21 18.07
N LYS A 144 -2.86 15.72 19.12
CA LYS A 144 -2.83 15.13 20.48
C LYS A 144 -3.93 14.09 20.73
N ASN A 145 -4.90 13.95 19.82
CA ASN A 145 -6.01 13.02 19.98
C ASN A 145 -5.52 11.57 19.85
N THR A 146 -6.05 10.68 20.65
CA THR A 146 -5.91 9.23 20.50
C THR A 146 -6.91 8.71 19.46
N PRO A 147 -6.73 7.51 18.88
CA PRO A 147 -7.67 6.94 17.93
C PRO A 147 -9.12 6.92 18.43
N ALA A 148 -9.35 6.63 19.71
CA ALA A 148 -10.70 6.63 20.30
C ALA A 148 -11.40 8.01 20.27
N GLN A 149 -10.65 9.10 20.10
CA GLN A 149 -11.14 10.47 20.02
C GLN A 149 -11.26 10.99 18.58
N LEU A 150 -11.05 10.13 17.59
CA LEU A 150 -11.05 10.45 16.18
C LEU A 150 -12.17 9.70 15.45
N SER A 151 -12.84 10.35 14.50
CA SER A 151 -13.75 9.65 13.58
C SER A 151 -13.00 8.65 12.70
N GLY A 152 -13.71 7.70 12.08
CA GLY A 152 -13.10 6.73 11.15
C GLY A 152 -12.30 7.40 10.03
N GLY A 153 -12.85 8.43 9.41
CA GLY A 153 -12.15 9.20 8.37
C GLY A 153 -10.91 9.93 8.88
N GLN A 154 -10.95 10.46 10.12
CA GLN A 154 -9.77 11.06 10.76
C GLN A 154 -8.70 10.01 11.08
N GLN A 155 -9.11 8.83 11.60
CA GLN A 155 -8.17 7.71 11.84
C GLN A 155 -7.50 7.27 10.53
N GLN A 156 -8.24 7.19 9.43
CA GLN A 156 -7.68 6.83 8.13
C GLN A 156 -6.71 7.90 7.61
N ARG A 157 -6.99 9.18 7.81
CA ARG A 157 -6.05 10.26 7.49
C ARG A 157 -4.76 10.16 8.32
N VAL A 158 -4.83 9.78 9.61
CA VAL A 158 -3.63 9.49 10.43
C VAL A 158 -2.86 8.29 9.86
N ALA A 159 -3.55 7.22 9.46
CA ALA A 159 -2.91 6.04 8.85
C ALA A 159 -2.21 6.40 7.52
N ILE A 160 -2.83 7.24 6.69
CA ILE A 160 -2.23 7.76 5.46
C ILE A 160 -1.00 8.63 5.78
N ALA A 161 -1.10 9.54 6.74
CA ALA A 161 0.03 10.37 7.17
C ALA A 161 1.20 9.51 7.65
N ARG A 162 0.94 8.47 8.45
CA ARG A 162 1.94 7.48 8.87
C ARG A 162 2.57 6.76 7.68
N ALA A 163 1.77 6.37 6.70
CA ALA A 163 2.26 5.71 5.49
C ALA A 163 3.19 6.60 4.65
N LEU A 164 2.98 7.93 4.67
CA LEU A 164 3.70 8.91 3.86
C LEU A 164 4.97 9.46 4.51
N ILE A 165 5.13 9.34 5.83
CA ILE A 165 6.11 10.11 6.61
C ILE A 165 7.57 9.91 6.19
N ASN A 166 7.92 8.71 5.66
CA ASN A 166 9.25 8.38 5.14
C ASN A 166 9.39 8.65 3.64
N ASP A 167 8.42 9.33 3.02
CA ASP A 167 8.42 9.61 1.57
C ASP A 167 8.57 8.34 0.70
N PRO A 168 7.69 7.34 0.86
CA PRO A 168 7.82 6.04 0.22
C PRO A 168 7.69 6.15 -1.29
N SER A 169 8.30 5.17 -2.00
CA SER A 169 8.21 5.05 -3.46
C SER A 169 6.87 4.49 -3.92
N ILE A 170 6.24 3.64 -3.09
CA ILE A 170 4.94 3.01 -3.38
C ILE A 170 4.05 3.09 -2.14
N ILE A 171 2.79 3.40 -2.34
CA ILE A 171 1.72 3.33 -1.35
C ILE A 171 0.83 2.14 -1.69
N PHE A 172 0.73 1.18 -0.77
CA PHE A 172 -0.25 0.10 -0.83
C PHE A 172 -1.45 0.47 0.03
N ALA A 173 -2.66 0.34 -0.50
CA ALA A 173 -3.89 0.61 0.22
C ALA A 173 -4.82 -0.61 0.12
N ASP A 174 -5.08 -1.26 1.26
CA ASP A 174 -5.96 -2.42 1.35
C ASP A 174 -7.34 -1.95 1.81
N GLU A 175 -8.30 -1.91 0.89
CA GLU A 175 -9.68 -1.46 1.09
C GLU A 175 -9.77 -0.16 1.93
N PRO A 176 -9.13 0.95 1.50
CA PRO A 176 -8.93 2.12 2.35
C PRO A 176 -10.21 2.85 2.75
N THR A 177 -11.35 2.50 2.17
CA THR A 177 -12.69 3.05 2.42
C THR A 177 -13.63 2.08 3.13
N GLY A 178 -13.26 0.81 3.26
CA GLY A 178 -14.16 -0.28 3.68
C GLY A 178 -14.78 -0.14 5.08
N ASN A 179 -14.19 0.68 5.96
CA ASN A 179 -14.71 0.94 7.31
C ASN A 179 -15.18 2.40 7.50
N LEU A 180 -15.48 3.10 6.41
CA LEU A 180 -15.86 4.51 6.43
C LEU A 180 -17.29 4.71 5.93
N ASP A 181 -17.91 5.78 6.40
CA ASP A 181 -19.12 6.30 5.75
C ASP A 181 -18.81 6.82 4.34
N THR A 182 -19.83 6.92 3.49
CA THR A 182 -19.69 7.29 2.08
C THR A 182 -18.96 8.62 1.88
N LYS A 183 -19.24 9.63 2.70
CA LYS A 183 -18.61 10.95 2.60
C LYS A 183 -17.12 10.86 2.94
N SER A 184 -16.80 10.25 4.07
CA SER A 184 -15.40 10.03 4.50
C SER A 184 -14.64 9.18 3.48
N GLY A 185 -15.27 8.16 2.90
CA GLY A 185 -14.70 7.34 1.84
C GLY A 185 -14.32 8.18 0.61
N HIS A 186 -15.22 9.03 0.12
CA HIS A 186 -14.94 9.93 -0.99
C HIS A 186 -13.78 10.89 -0.69
N ASP A 187 -13.70 11.44 0.53
CA ASP A 187 -12.61 12.32 0.96
C ASP A 187 -11.25 11.58 0.96
N ILE A 188 -11.21 10.32 1.39
CA ILE A 188 -9.99 9.51 1.35
C ILE A 188 -9.56 9.21 -0.09
N ILE A 189 -10.49 8.89 -0.98
CA ILE A 189 -10.18 8.67 -2.40
C ILE A 189 -9.69 9.96 -3.06
N ALA A 190 -10.28 11.10 -2.72
CA ALA A 190 -9.80 12.41 -3.20
C ALA A 190 -8.35 12.67 -2.75
N LEU A 191 -8.02 12.38 -1.47
CA LEU A 191 -6.67 12.49 -0.95
C LEU A 191 -5.68 11.57 -1.70
N LEU A 192 -6.04 10.31 -1.96
CA LEU A 192 -5.20 9.38 -2.73
C LEU A 192 -4.99 9.86 -4.18
N LYS A 193 -6.03 10.42 -4.82
CA LYS A 193 -5.90 11.04 -6.16
C LYS A 193 -4.95 12.24 -6.15
N ASP A 194 -4.97 13.06 -5.10
CA ASP A 194 -4.07 14.19 -4.96
C ASP A 194 -2.62 13.73 -4.78
N LEU A 195 -2.39 12.71 -3.95
CA LEU A 195 -1.08 12.09 -3.80
C LEU A 195 -0.55 11.54 -5.14
N HIS A 196 -1.41 10.86 -5.90
CA HIS A 196 -1.05 10.37 -7.24
C HIS A 196 -0.73 11.52 -8.20
N ARG A 197 -1.51 12.61 -8.21
CA ARG A 197 -1.24 13.82 -9.02
C ARG A 197 0.12 14.44 -8.67
N ASN A 198 0.53 14.32 -7.41
CA ASN A 198 1.85 14.75 -6.92
C ASN A 198 2.96 13.70 -7.15
N GLY A 199 2.74 12.74 -8.06
CA GLY A 199 3.75 11.78 -8.52
C GLY A 199 3.88 10.50 -7.69
N LYS A 200 3.04 10.27 -6.68
CA LYS A 200 3.09 9.02 -5.89
C LYS A 200 2.56 7.85 -6.70
N THR A 201 3.22 6.69 -6.54
CA THR A 201 2.75 5.42 -7.08
C THR A 201 1.81 4.76 -6.08
N ILE A 202 0.61 4.35 -6.50
CA ILE A 202 -0.41 3.80 -5.61
C ILE A 202 -0.92 2.47 -6.17
N ILE A 203 -0.98 1.45 -5.30
CA ILE A 203 -1.63 0.17 -5.58
C ILE A 203 -2.72 0.00 -4.54
N MET A 204 -3.97 0.07 -4.98
CA MET A 204 -5.15 0.00 -4.11
C MET A 204 -5.93 -1.29 -4.38
N VAL A 205 -6.21 -2.05 -3.35
CA VAL A 205 -7.19 -3.15 -3.40
C VAL A 205 -8.56 -2.58 -3.06
N THR A 206 -9.55 -2.91 -3.86
CA THR A 206 -10.96 -2.59 -3.58
C THR A 206 -11.88 -3.60 -4.27
N HIS A 207 -13.03 -3.86 -3.69
CA HIS A 207 -14.11 -4.61 -4.33
C HIS A 207 -15.20 -3.68 -4.91
N GLU A 208 -15.12 -2.38 -4.66
CA GLU A 208 -16.05 -1.36 -5.12
C GLU A 208 -15.63 -0.84 -6.50
N GLU A 209 -16.49 -1.03 -7.52
CA GLU A 209 -16.19 -0.61 -8.89
C GLU A 209 -16.05 0.93 -9.02
N ASP A 210 -16.84 1.69 -8.28
CA ASP A 210 -16.77 3.16 -8.31
C ASP A 210 -15.46 3.68 -7.71
N ILE A 211 -14.98 3.04 -6.66
CA ILE A 211 -13.68 3.35 -6.06
C ILE A 211 -12.54 2.99 -7.03
N ALA A 212 -12.64 1.85 -7.72
CA ALA A 212 -11.66 1.42 -8.70
C ALA A 212 -11.49 2.39 -9.88
N LYS A 213 -12.54 3.13 -10.25
CA LYS A 213 -12.50 4.19 -11.29
C LYS A 213 -11.55 5.34 -10.94
N ALA A 214 -11.12 5.46 -9.67
CA ALA A 214 -10.09 6.42 -9.27
C ALA A 214 -8.74 6.13 -9.93
N ALA A 215 -8.46 4.86 -10.25
CA ALA A 215 -7.23 4.40 -10.86
C ALA A 215 -7.37 4.31 -12.38
N LYS A 216 -6.31 4.74 -13.12
CA LYS A 216 -6.27 4.62 -14.59
C LYS A 216 -6.02 3.19 -15.07
N ARG A 217 -5.40 2.35 -14.24
CA ARG A 217 -5.12 0.94 -14.53
C ARG A 217 -5.86 0.06 -13.54
N GLN A 218 -6.52 -0.95 -14.07
CA GLN A 218 -7.27 -1.92 -13.27
C GLN A 218 -6.73 -3.32 -13.56
N ILE A 219 -6.47 -4.08 -12.50
CA ILE A 219 -6.03 -5.47 -12.55
C ILE A 219 -7.09 -6.32 -11.85
N ARG A 220 -7.61 -7.34 -12.54
CA ARG A 220 -8.62 -8.23 -11.98
C ARG A 220 -8.04 -9.61 -11.66
N PHE A 221 -8.23 -10.02 -10.42
CA PHE A 221 -7.83 -11.32 -9.91
C PHE A 221 -9.01 -12.29 -9.87
N VAL A 222 -8.77 -13.54 -10.26
CA VAL A 222 -9.66 -14.70 -10.05
C VAL A 222 -8.79 -15.90 -9.74
N ASP A 223 -9.08 -16.63 -8.68
CA ASP A 223 -8.41 -17.88 -8.28
C ASP A 223 -6.88 -17.80 -8.29
N GLY A 224 -6.35 -16.73 -7.69
CA GLY A 224 -4.90 -16.49 -7.59
C GLY A 224 -4.21 -16.03 -8.87
N LYS A 225 -4.94 -15.75 -9.96
CA LYS A 225 -4.39 -15.33 -11.26
C LYS A 225 -4.89 -13.96 -11.67
N ILE A 226 -4.07 -13.24 -12.45
CA ILE A 226 -4.51 -12.04 -13.16
C ILE A 226 -5.24 -12.47 -14.42
N VAL A 227 -6.55 -12.19 -14.49
CA VAL A 227 -7.40 -12.50 -15.66
C VAL A 227 -7.61 -11.29 -16.57
N HIS A 228 -7.37 -10.08 -16.06
CA HIS A 228 -7.49 -8.84 -16.82
C HIS A 228 -6.52 -7.78 -16.28
N ASP A 229 -5.88 -7.03 -17.20
CA ASP A 229 -5.04 -5.87 -16.91
C ASP A 229 -5.24 -4.84 -18.01
N THR A 230 -5.72 -3.64 -17.66
CA THR A 230 -6.01 -2.58 -18.64
C THR A 230 -4.74 -1.93 -19.22
N LYS A 231 -3.53 -2.30 -18.75
CA LYS A 231 -2.26 -1.76 -19.28
C LYS A 231 -2.05 -2.02 -20.78
N GLY A 232 -2.69 -3.05 -21.34
CA GLY A 232 -2.58 -3.43 -22.75
C GLY A 232 -3.56 -2.72 -23.70
N LYS A 233 -4.50 -1.92 -23.17
CA LYS A 233 -5.46 -1.17 -23.99
C LYS A 233 -4.99 0.28 -24.13
N ARG A 234 -4.13 0.54 -25.12
CA ARG A 234 -3.92 1.87 -25.70
C ARG A 234 -4.69 1.97 -27.01
#